data_16f93a56fc52b60640cd7ce90ce0243a
#
_entry.id   16f93a56fc52b60640cd7ce90ce0243a
#
_cell.length_a   1.000
_cell.length_b   1.000
_cell.length_c   1.000
_cell.angle_alpha   90.00
_cell.angle_beta   90.00
_cell.angle_gamma   90.00
#
_symmetry.space_group_name_H-M   'P 1'
#
loop_
_entity.id
_entity.type
_entity.pdbx_description
1 polymer ?
#
loop_
_entity_poly.entity_id
_entity_poly.type
_entity_poly.pdbx_seq_one_letter_code
_entity_poly.pdbx_strand_id
1 'polypeptide(L)'
;MIAGIAFAVLFAAALLTVPTLPGIDKPGYDIVSHVNEHSGAMRMQSLLVTFGSLALVVVLGYARDRLTGPPGYVFTIGSAVVLVEVFIATWFTAGLALHPDQLGSATARTITDIASMWGPILTVADIMVAVPILLAANDGRFPRWLGILAAVFAVEQLIETITIIGPPASFISPGGAMNFYLGGPLFIVFFLALGVALSMEQPAEVQE
;
A
#
# COMPACT_ATOMS: atom_id res chain seq x y z
N MET A 1 1.69 -0.14 -18.75
CA MET A 1 0.98 1.15 -18.54
C MET A 1 -0.45 0.96 -18.03
N ILE A 2 -1.33 0.29 -18.75
CA ILE A 2 -2.75 0.14 -18.37
C ILE A 2 -2.92 -0.39 -16.93
N ALA A 3 -2.20 -1.45 -16.55
CA ALA A 3 -2.26 -2.02 -15.21
C ALA A 3 -1.83 -1.03 -14.12
N GLY A 4 -0.77 -0.24 -14.35
CA GLY A 4 -0.34 0.79 -13.39
C GLY A 4 -1.38 1.90 -13.20
N ILE A 5 -2.01 2.35 -14.29
CA ILE A 5 -3.10 3.34 -14.24
C ILE A 5 -4.32 2.74 -13.53
N ALA A 6 -4.72 1.52 -13.87
CA ALA A 6 -5.85 0.85 -13.24
C ALA A 6 -5.64 0.70 -11.73
N PHE A 7 -4.44 0.26 -11.30
CA PHE A 7 -4.06 0.23 -9.90
C PHE A 7 -4.24 1.60 -9.24
N ALA A 8 -3.60 2.63 -9.79
CA ALA A 8 -3.60 3.96 -9.16
C ALA A 8 -5.01 4.55 -9.07
N VAL A 9 -5.83 4.41 -10.12
CA VAL A 9 -7.21 4.90 -10.12
C VAL A 9 -8.07 4.16 -9.11
N LEU A 10 -7.98 2.82 -9.05
CA LEU A 10 -8.79 2.02 -8.13
C LEU A 10 -8.39 2.24 -6.66
N PHE A 11 -7.08 2.34 -6.36
CA PHE A 11 -6.61 2.62 -5.01
C PHE A 11 -6.94 4.06 -4.58
N ALA A 12 -6.74 5.05 -5.44
CA ALA A 12 -7.12 6.43 -5.14
C ALA A 12 -8.63 6.56 -4.92
N ALA A 13 -9.45 5.93 -5.77
CA ALA A 13 -10.90 5.88 -5.59
C ALA A 13 -11.27 5.20 -4.26
N ALA A 14 -10.61 4.10 -3.90
CA ALA A 14 -10.83 3.42 -2.63
C ALA A 14 -10.55 4.34 -1.42
N LEU A 15 -9.44 5.08 -1.44
CA LEU A 15 -9.10 6.03 -0.37
C LEU A 15 -10.13 7.17 -0.22
N LEU A 16 -10.82 7.53 -1.31
CA LEU A 16 -11.81 8.61 -1.32
C LEU A 16 -13.26 8.12 -1.07
N THR A 17 -13.48 6.81 -1.03
CA THR A 17 -14.83 6.22 -0.91
C THR A 17 -15.38 6.34 0.51
N VAL A 18 -14.52 6.28 1.52
CA VAL A 18 -14.90 6.29 2.94
C VAL A 18 -14.08 7.34 3.67
N PRO A 19 -14.65 8.13 4.56
CA PRO A 19 -13.87 8.93 5.50
C PRO A 19 -12.91 8.05 6.31
N THR A 20 -11.79 8.61 6.73
CA THR A 20 -10.82 7.87 7.56
C THR A 20 -11.48 7.34 8.83
N LEU A 21 -11.15 6.08 9.17
CA LEU A 21 -11.57 5.48 10.43
C LEU A 21 -11.12 6.35 11.62
N PRO A 22 -11.91 6.40 12.71
CA PRO A 22 -11.47 7.05 13.94
C PRO A 22 -10.12 6.52 14.42
N GLY A 23 -9.22 7.45 14.74
CA GLY A 23 -7.84 7.13 15.14
C GLY A 23 -7.76 6.24 16.38
N ILE A 24 -6.55 5.73 16.65
CA ILE A 24 -6.30 4.83 17.80
C ILE A 24 -6.52 5.50 19.16
N ASP A 25 -6.62 6.84 19.20
CA ASP A 25 -6.96 7.63 20.38
C ASP A 25 -8.47 7.68 20.69
N LYS A 26 -9.33 7.25 19.74
CA LYS A 26 -10.77 7.30 19.86
C LYS A 26 -11.33 6.03 20.50
N PRO A 27 -12.41 6.13 21.28
CA PRO A 27 -13.04 4.96 21.88
C PRO A 27 -13.77 4.10 20.84
N GLY A 28 -13.99 2.82 21.18
CA GLY A 28 -14.58 1.85 20.25
C GLY A 28 -16.00 2.17 19.80
N TYR A 29 -16.77 2.96 20.57
CA TYR A 29 -18.11 3.37 20.15
C TYR A 29 -18.09 4.35 18.96
N ASP A 30 -17.05 5.19 18.84
CA ASP A 30 -16.88 6.06 17.66
C ASP A 30 -16.67 5.20 16.39
N ILE A 31 -15.93 4.10 16.53
CA ILE A 31 -15.72 3.15 15.43
C ILE A 31 -17.03 2.47 15.06
N VAL A 32 -17.80 1.99 16.04
CA VAL A 32 -19.11 1.38 15.79
C VAL A 32 -20.03 2.36 15.05
N SER A 33 -20.07 3.63 15.48
CA SER A 33 -20.87 4.68 14.82
C SER A 33 -20.43 4.85 13.36
N HIS A 34 -19.12 4.99 13.14
CA HIS A 34 -18.54 5.11 11.79
C HIS A 34 -18.88 3.93 10.90
N VAL A 35 -18.74 2.69 11.41
CA VAL A 35 -19.04 1.46 10.65
C VAL A 35 -20.53 1.38 10.32
N ASN A 36 -21.41 1.69 11.26
CA ASN A 36 -22.85 1.74 11.02
C ASN A 36 -23.24 2.72 9.92
N GLU A 37 -22.62 3.89 9.93
CA GLU A 37 -22.90 4.95 8.96
C GLU A 37 -22.33 4.64 7.57
N HIS A 38 -21.16 3.97 7.51
CA HIS A 38 -20.39 3.83 6.27
C HIS A 38 -20.21 2.37 5.78
N SER A 39 -20.91 1.39 6.36
CA SER A 39 -20.71 -0.05 6.04
C SER A 39 -20.77 -0.37 4.54
N GLY A 40 -21.70 0.23 3.81
CA GLY A 40 -21.81 0.06 2.36
C GLY A 40 -20.59 0.60 1.61
N ALA A 41 -20.12 1.79 1.99
CA ALA A 41 -18.95 2.42 1.40
C ALA A 41 -17.65 1.66 1.74
N MET A 42 -17.50 1.13 2.96
CA MET A 42 -16.37 0.29 3.37
C MET A 42 -16.29 -1.00 2.55
N ARG A 43 -17.42 -1.63 2.25
CA ARG A 43 -17.48 -2.80 1.37
C ARG A 43 -17.11 -2.45 -0.08
N MET A 44 -17.55 -1.29 -0.57
CA MET A 44 -17.15 -0.79 -1.89
C MET A 44 -15.65 -0.48 -1.93
N GLN A 45 -15.10 0.16 -0.90
CA GLN A 45 -13.66 0.38 -0.75
C GLN A 45 -12.88 -0.93 -0.85
N SER A 46 -13.31 -1.97 -0.11
CA SER A 46 -12.70 -3.30 -0.14
C SER A 46 -12.73 -3.92 -1.54
N LEU A 47 -13.83 -3.76 -2.27
CA LEU A 47 -13.95 -4.22 -3.66
C LEU A 47 -12.96 -3.50 -4.59
N LEU A 48 -12.86 -2.18 -4.48
CA LEU A 48 -11.92 -1.37 -5.28
C LEU A 48 -10.47 -1.75 -5.00
N VAL A 49 -10.09 -1.94 -3.73
CA VAL A 49 -8.75 -2.40 -3.35
C VAL A 49 -8.47 -3.78 -3.93
N THR A 50 -9.43 -4.71 -3.87
CA THR A 50 -9.28 -6.07 -4.41
C THR A 50 -9.03 -6.04 -5.92
N PHE A 51 -9.80 -5.27 -6.68
CA PHE A 51 -9.56 -5.13 -8.12
C PHE A 51 -8.27 -4.37 -8.43
N GLY A 52 -7.93 -3.34 -7.64
CA GLY A 52 -6.65 -2.65 -7.75
C GLY A 52 -5.46 -3.59 -7.52
N SER A 53 -5.59 -4.53 -6.58
CA SER A 53 -4.56 -5.53 -6.31
C SER A 53 -4.33 -6.48 -7.48
N LEU A 54 -5.35 -6.83 -8.28
CA LEU A 54 -5.17 -7.60 -9.52
C LEU A 54 -4.28 -6.84 -10.52
N ALA A 55 -4.51 -5.53 -10.65
CA ALA A 55 -3.68 -4.68 -11.49
C ALA A 55 -2.25 -4.57 -10.94
N LEU A 56 -2.09 -4.46 -9.61
CA LEU A 56 -0.79 -4.44 -8.96
C LEU A 56 0.01 -5.73 -9.19
N VAL A 57 -0.62 -6.90 -9.10
CA VAL A 57 0.02 -8.21 -9.40
C VAL A 57 0.64 -8.20 -10.80
N VAL A 58 -0.07 -7.65 -11.79
CA VAL A 58 0.45 -7.54 -13.16
C VAL A 58 1.69 -6.65 -13.20
N VAL A 59 1.64 -5.46 -12.57
CA VAL A 59 2.79 -4.54 -12.51
C VAL A 59 3.99 -5.21 -11.87
N LEU A 60 3.78 -5.88 -10.73
CA LEU A 60 4.85 -6.57 -9.99
C LEU A 60 5.44 -7.74 -10.79
N GLY A 61 4.60 -8.52 -11.48
CA GLY A 61 5.05 -9.62 -12.32
C GLY A 61 5.97 -9.14 -13.45
N TYR A 62 5.56 -8.12 -14.20
CA TYR A 62 6.40 -7.54 -15.26
C TYR A 62 7.67 -6.86 -14.73
N ALA A 63 7.59 -6.23 -13.55
CA ALA A 63 8.79 -5.65 -12.92
C ALA A 63 9.79 -6.74 -12.52
N ARG A 64 9.29 -7.88 -12.00
CA ARG A 64 10.12 -9.03 -11.62
C ARG A 64 10.94 -9.56 -12.79
N ASP A 65 10.40 -9.55 -13.98
CA ASP A 65 11.05 -10.06 -15.20
C ASP A 65 12.31 -9.26 -15.57
N ARG A 66 12.37 -7.98 -15.19
CA ARG A 66 13.55 -7.12 -15.39
C ARG A 66 14.61 -7.24 -14.31
N LEU A 67 14.35 -8.03 -13.26
CA LEU A 67 15.26 -8.20 -12.12
C LEU A 67 15.95 -9.57 -12.17
N THR A 68 17.26 -9.59 -12.00
CA THR A 68 18.06 -10.83 -12.01
C THR A 68 18.77 -11.01 -10.67
N GLY A 69 19.12 -12.26 -10.36
CA GLY A 69 19.90 -12.61 -9.18
C GLY A 69 19.22 -12.28 -7.83
N PRO A 70 19.99 -12.06 -6.77
CA PRO A 70 19.48 -11.83 -5.42
C PRO A 70 18.47 -10.69 -5.30
N PRO A 71 18.63 -9.50 -5.95
CA PRO A 71 17.62 -8.45 -5.93
C PRO A 71 16.25 -8.92 -6.42
N GLY A 72 16.22 -9.78 -7.45
CA GLY A 72 14.96 -10.33 -7.95
C GLY A 72 14.24 -11.23 -6.95
N TYR A 73 14.97 -11.98 -6.12
CA TYR A 73 14.36 -12.79 -5.05
C TYR A 73 13.79 -11.91 -3.94
N VAL A 74 14.55 -10.88 -3.49
CA VAL A 74 14.08 -9.93 -2.48
C VAL A 74 12.82 -9.23 -2.97
N PHE A 75 12.80 -8.75 -4.22
CA PHE A 75 11.61 -8.15 -4.84
C PHE A 75 10.41 -9.11 -4.84
N THR A 76 10.62 -10.38 -5.19
CA THR A 76 9.53 -11.37 -5.23
C THR A 76 8.92 -11.59 -3.85
N ILE A 77 9.77 -11.71 -2.82
CA ILE A 77 9.31 -11.88 -1.43
C ILE A 77 8.57 -10.62 -0.98
N GLY A 78 9.17 -9.43 -1.18
CA GLY A 78 8.54 -8.15 -0.84
C GLY A 78 7.19 -7.97 -1.53
N SER A 79 7.10 -8.26 -2.82
CA SER A 79 5.85 -8.19 -3.59
C SER A 79 4.77 -9.11 -3.05
N ALA A 80 5.13 -10.34 -2.67
CA ALA A 80 4.18 -11.28 -2.08
C ALA A 80 3.68 -10.78 -0.72
N VAL A 81 4.57 -10.23 0.12
CA VAL A 81 4.19 -9.68 1.43
C VAL A 81 3.30 -8.45 1.26
N VAL A 82 3.64 -7.51 0.37
CA VAL A 82 2.77 -6.34 0.04
C VAL A 82 1.35 -6.79 -0.28
N LEU A 83 1.19 -7.76 -1.17
CA LEU A 83 -0.13 -8.26 -1.56
C LEU A 83 -0.87 -8.92 -0.39
N VAL A 84 -0.19 -9.73 0.40
CA VAL A 84 -0.78 -10.39 1.58
C VAL A 84 -1.25 -9.35 2.59
N GLU A 85 -0.46 -8.33 2.88
CA GLU A 85 -0.82 -7.29 3.84
C GLU A 85 -1.97 -6.41 3.36
N VAL A 86 -2.01 -6.06 2.07
CA VAL A 86 -3.16 -5.38 1.46
C VAL A 86 -4.43 -6.22 1.59
N PHE A 87 -4.36 -7.53 1.38
CA PHE A 87 -5.50 -8.41 1.55
C PHE A 87 -5.94 -8.53 3.02
N ILE A 88 -5.00 -8.62 3.95
CA ILE A 88 -5.31 -8.66 5.40
C ILE A 88 -6.02 -7.38 5.83
N ALA A 89 -5.53 -6.21 5.44
CA ALA A 89 -6.17 -4.92 5.72
C ALA A 89 -7.60 -4.88 5.13
N THR A 90 -7.76 -5.40 3.91
CA THR A 90 -9.07 -5.47 3.24
C THR A 90 -10.02 -6.43 3.96
N TRP A 91 -9.55 -7.56 4.48
CA TRP A 91 -10.37 -8.49 5.28
C TRP A 91 -10.89 -7.85 6.55
N PHE A 92 -10.06 -7.10 7.28
CA PHE A 92 -10.51 -6.42 8.49
C PHE A 92 -11.54 -5.33 8.17
N THR A 93 -11.31 -4.53 7.13
CA THR A 93 -12.24 -3.48 6.72
C THR A 93 -13.58 -4.06 6.26
N ALA A 94 -13.54 -5.07 5.40
CA ALA A 94 -14.75 -5.75 4.93
C ALA A 94 -15.47 -6.48 6.07
N GLY A 95 -14.72 -7.16 6.95
CA GLY A 95 -15.26 -7.91 8.08
C GLY A 95 -16.02 -7.02 9.06
N LEU A 96 -15.48 -5.86 9.42
CA LEU A 96 -16.17 -4.88 10.26
C LEU A 96 -17.51 -4.44 9.68
N ALA A 97 -17.58 -4.34 8.34
CA ALA A 97 -18.75 -3.83 7.63
C ALA A 97 -19.84 -4.89 7.33
N LEU A 98 -19.64 -6.17 7.71
CA LEU A 98 -20.59 -7.25 7.40
C LEU A 98 -21.84 -7.21 8.30
N HIS A 99 -21.64 -7.01 9.60
CA HIS A 99 -22.71 -7.03 10.60
C HIS A 99 -22.60 -5.82 11.54
N PRO A 100 -22.79 -4.60 11.02
CA PRO A 100 -22.56 -3.37 11.78
C PRO A 100 -23.43 -3.29 13.04
N ASP A 101 -24.70 -3.74 12.96
CA ASP A 101 -25.65 -3.71 14.08
C ASP A 101 -25.29 -4.65 15.24
N GLN A 102 -24.40 -5.63 15.01
CA GLN A 102 -23.97 -6.62 15.99
C GLN A 102 -22.55 -6.32 16.53
N LEU A 103 -21.91 -5.26 16.05
CA LEU A 103 -20.53 -4.94 16.37
C LEU A 103 -20.40 -4.32 17.76
N GLY A 104 -19.81 -5.05 18.71
CA GLY A 104 -19.49 -4.54 20.04
C GLY A 104 -18.30 -3.57 20.03
N SER A 105 -18.34 -2.52 20.84
CA SER A 105 -17.31 -1.45 20.86
C SER A 105 -15.90 -1.96 21.20
N ALA A 106 -15.76 -2.94 22.10
CA ALA A 106 -14.47 -3.54 22.43
C ALA A 106 -13.90 -4.32 21.24
N THR A 107 -14.74 -5.11 20.55
CA THR A 107 -14.34 -5.85 19.35
C THR A 107 -13.97 -4.91 18.22
N ALA A 108 -14.78 -3.87 17.97
CA ALA A 108 -14.50 -2.83 16.98
C ALA A 108 -13.13 -2.19 17.22
N ARG A 109 -12.84 -1.80 18.48
CA ARG A 109 -11.55 -1.20 18.85
C ARG A 109 -10.41 -2.16 18.60
N THR A 110 -10.48 -3.41 19.07
CA THR A 110 -9.40 -4.39 18.90
C THR A 110 -9.11 -4.66 17.42
N ILE A 111 -10.14 -4.85 16.60
CA ILE A 111 -9.95 -5.10 15.16
C ILE A 111 -9.34 -3.88 14.47
N THR A 112 -9.78 -2.67 14.83
CA THR A 112 -9.24 -1.45 14.24
C THR A 112 -7.81 -1.20 14.69
N ASP A 113 -7.43 -1.51 15.93
CA ASP A 113 -6.05 -1.42 16.40
C ASP A 113 -5.13 -2.36 15.61
N ILE A 114 -5.55 -3.59 15.38
CA ILE A 114 -4.82 -4.55 14.54
C ILE A 114 -4.71 -4.00 13.11
N ALA A 115 -5.81 -3.53 12.55
CA ALA A 115 -5.83 -2.98 11.20
C ALA A 115 -4.95 -1.73 11.05
N SER A 116 -4.83 -0.89 12.08
CA SER A 116 -3.99 0.31 12.07
C SER A 116 -2.49 -0.01 12.00
N MET A 117 -2.07 -1.23 12.35
CA MET A 117 -0.68 -1.68 12.21
C MET A 117 -0.30 -2.02 10.77
N TRP A 118 -1.25 -2.08 9.85
CA TRP A 118 -0.98 -2.37 8.44
C TRP A 118 0.03 -1.39 7.83
N GLY A 119 -0.17 -0.09 7.94
CA GLY A 119 0.75 0.91 7.38
C GLY A 119 2.18 0.73 7.89
N PRO A 120 2.43 0.82 9.21
CA PRO A 120 3.79 0.71 9.73
C PRO A 120 4.48 -0.64 9.48
N ILE A 121 3.77 -1.74 9.33
CA ILE A 121 4.37 -3.06 9.09
C ILE A 121 4.64 -3.27 7.60
N LEU A 122 3.78 -2.76 6.72
CA LEU A 122 3.94 -2.82 5.27
C LEU A 122 5.25 -2.19 4.78
N THR A 123 5.78 -1.19 5.51
CA THR A 123 7.00 -0.46 5.16
C THR A 123 8.19 -1.35 4.83
N VAL A 124 8.35 -2.46 5.55
CA VAL A 124 9.45 -3.41 5.30
C VAL A 124 9.30 -4.07 3.93
N ALA A 125 8.09 -4.47 3.56
CA ALA A 125 7.81 -5.09 2.27
C ALA A 125 7.97 -4.08 1.14
N ASP A 126 7.57 -2.83 1.34
CA ASP A 126 7.76 -1.75 0.38
C ASP A 126 9.23 -1.43 0.12
N ILE A 127 10.07 -1.44 1.16
CA ILE A 127 11.53 -1.32 1.02
C ILE A 127 12.09 -2.50 0.21
N MET A 128 11.61 -3.74 0.45
CA MET A 128 12.01 -4.93 -0.29
C MET A 128 11.61 -4.87 -1.77
N VAL A 129 10.61 -4.10 -2.12
CA VAL A 129 10.23 -3.83 -3.52
C VAL A 129 11.05 -2.67 -4.11
N ALA A 130 11.19 -1.58 -3.37
CA ALA A 130 11.81 -0.36 -3.86
C ALA A 130 13.32 -0.48 -4.07
N VAL A 131 14.06 -1.07 -3.12
CA VAL A 131 15.53 -1.18 -3.21
C VAL A 131 15.99 -1.98 -4.43
N PRO A 132 15.41 -3.14 -4.79
CA PRO A 132 15.76 -3.83 -6.02
C PRO A 132 15.51 -3.00 -7.30
N ILE A 133 14.45 -2.18 -7.33
CA ILE A 133 14.18 -1.27 -8.46
C ILE A 133 15.25 -0.17 -8.55
N LEU A 134 15.65 0.42 -7.40
CA LEU A 134 16.75 1.39 -7.34
C LEU A 134 18.05 0.78 -7.90
N LEU A 135 18.43 -0.42 -7.46
CA LEU A 135 19.63 -1.11 -7.93
C LEU A 135 19.55 -1.38 -9.44
N ALA A 136 18.43 -1.88 -9.91
CA ALA A 136 18.23 -2.16 -11.34
C ALA A 136 18.21 -0.89 -12.21
N ALA A 137 17.79 0.26 -11.66
CA ALA A 137 17.87 1.54 -12.34
C ALA A 137 19.33 2.03 -12.47
N ASN A 138 20.18 1.77 -11.47
CA ASN A 138 21.60 2.05 -11.54
C ASN A 138 22.32 1.17 -12.61
N ASP A 139 21.83 -0.06 -12.81
CA ASP A 139 22.30 -0.97 -13.85
C ASP A 139 21.70 -0.69 -15.24
N GLY A 140 20.89 0.36 -15.39
CA GLY A 140 20.26 0.75 -16.65
C GLY A 140 19.00 -0.04 -17.05
N ARG A 141 18.53 -0.97 -16.23
CA ARG A 141 17.33 -1.81 -16.51
C ARG A 141 16.01 -1.07 -16.32
N PHE A 142 16.04 0.03 -15.57
CA PHE A 142 14.95 0.99 -15.42
C PHE A 142 15.45 2.41 -15.64
N PRO A 143 14.55 3.34 -15.99
CA PRO A 143 14.92 4.74 -16.12
C PRO A 143 15.46 5.31 -14.79
N ARG A 144 16.46 6.19 -14.87
CA ARG A 144 17.08 6.81 -13.69
C ARG A 144 16.09 7.55 -12.79
N TRP A 145 15.08 8.20 -13.37
CA TRP A 145 14.05 8.89 -12.59
C TRP A 145 13.26 7.95 -11.69
N LEU A 146 13.01 6.70 -12.15
CA LEU A 146 12.34 5.69 -11.31
C LEU A 146 13.25 5.24 -10.17
N GLY A 147 14.56 5.11 -10.41
CA GLY A 147 15.53 4.84 -9.35
C GLY A 147 15.54 5.91 -8.26
N ILE A 148 15.47 7.18 -8.64
CA ILE A 148 15.35 8.29 -7.69
C ILE A 148 14.05 8.19 -6.89
N LEU A 149 12.92 7.94 -7.56
CA LEU A 149 11.64 7.77 -6.88
C LEU A 149 11.66 6.56 -5.94
N ALA A 150 12.27 5.44 -6.35
CA ALA A 150 12.43 4.24 -5.52
C ALA A 150 13.28 4.53 -4.27
N ALA A 151 14.34 5.34 -4.40
CA ALA A 151 15.14 5.76 -3.25
C ALA A 151 14.33 6.64 -2.29
N VAL A 152 13.57 7.62 -2.82
CA VAL A 152 12.70 8.48 -2.00
C VAL A 152 11.65 7.65 -1.29
N PHE A 153 11.00 6.72 -2.00
CA PHE A 153 10.00 5.82 -1.42
C PHE A 153 10.61 4.93 -0.33
N ALA A 154 11.77 4.29 -0.58
CA ALA A 154 12.42 3.45 0.42
C ALA A 154 12.83 4.22 1.68
N VAL A 155 13.33 5.46 1.54
CA VAL A 155 13.70 6.32 2.69
C VAL A 155 12.46 6.75 3.46
N GLU A 156 11.42 7.14 2.78
CA GLU A 156 10.15 7.50 3.41
C GLU A 156 9.57 6.31 4.19
N GLN A 157 9.51 5.13 3.58
CA GLN A 157 9.04 3.91 4.24
C GLN A 157 9.90 3.54 5.47
N LEU A 158 11.22 3.73 5.39
CA LEU A 158 12.10 3.51 6.55
C LEU A 158 11.76 4.48 7.70
N ILE A 159 11.49 5.74 7.39
CA ILE A 159 11.07 6.74 8.38
C ILE A 159 9.67 6.41 8.92
N GLU A 160 8.75 6.02 8.04
CA GLU A 160 7.36 5.68 8.40
C GLU A 160 7.28 4.50 9.37
N THR A 161 8.25 3.59 9.37
CA THR A 161 8.33 2.46 10.32
C THR A 161 8.28 2.94 11.79
N ILE A 162 8.71 4.17 12.09
CA ILE A 162 8.63 4.75 13.44
C ILE A 162 7.18 4.86 13.96
N THR A 163 6.20 4.87 13.07
CA THR A 163 4.79 4.96 13.46
C THR A 163 4.32 3.75 14.28
N ILE A 164 5.04 2.62 14.27
CA ILE A 164 4.78 1.46 15.16
C ILE A 164 4.75 1.87 16.64
N ILE A 165 5.64 2.80 17.03
CA ILE A 165 5.79 3.26 18.41
C ILE A 165 5.25 4.68 18.62
N GLY A 166 4.57 5.22 17.62
CA GLY A 166 4.03 6.59 17.67
C GLY A 166 2.92 6.73 18.72
N PRO A 167 2.94 7.81 19.52
CA PRO A 167 1.90 8.03 20.52
C PRO A 167 0.53 8.20 19.86
N PRO A 168 -0.57 7.73 20.49
CA PRO A 168 -1.92 8.01 20.03
C PRO A 168 -2.17 9.51 19.78
N ALA A 169 -2.99 9.85 18.81
CA ALA A 169 -3.32 11.21 18.38
C ALA A 169 -2.14 12.06 17.86
N SER A 170 -0.95 11.49 17.68
CA SER A 170 0.19 12.19 17.07
C SER A 170 0.18 12.03 15.55
N PHE A 171 0.95 12.87 14.86
CA PHE A 171 1.20 12.75 13.41
C PHE A 171 1.77 11.38 13.03
N ILE A 172 2.61 10.82 13.91
CA ILE A 172 3.29 9.52 13.74
C ILE A 172 2.55 8.36 14.44
N SER A 173 1.26 8.49 14.75
CA SER A 173 0.50 7.36 15.30
C SER A 173 0.27 6.27 14.24
N PRO A 174 0.17 4.98 14.63
CA PRO A 174 -0.23 3.92 13.71
C PRO A 174 -1.57 4.24 13.01
N GLY A 175 -1.62 4.09 11.70
CA GLY A 175 -2.78 4.49 10.88
C GLY A 175 -3.10 5.98 10.92
N GLY A 176 -2.16 6.82 11.41
CA GLY A 176 -2.34 8.25 11.57
C GLY A 176 -2.02 9.06 10.30
N ALA A 177 -1.85 10.37 10.51
CA ALA A 177 -1.70 11.32 9.42
C ALA A 177 -0.47 11.04 8.53
N MET A 178 0.64 10.55 9.09
CA MET A 178 1.83 10.18 8.31
C MET A 178 1.52 9.06 7.32
N ASN A 179 0.93 7.95 7.79
CA ASN A 179 0.57 6.83 6.92
C ASN A 179 -0.45 7.24 5.85
N PHE A 180 -1.44 8.05 6.21
CA PHE A 180 -2.54 8.39 5.30
C PHE A 180 -2.18 9.47 4.29
N TYR A 181 -1.47 10.54 4.70
CA TYR A 181 -1.20 11.70 3.84
C TYR A 181 0.16 11.65 3.15
N LEU A 182 1.08 10.82 3.61
CA LEU A 182 2.42 10.69 3.02
C LEU A 182 2.63 9.29 2.45
N GLY A 183 2.60 8.25 3.26
CA GLY A 183 2.86 6.87 2.83
C GLY A 183 1.89 6.38 1.77
N GLY A 184 0.59 6.51 2.00
CA GLY A 184 -0.45 6.06 1.05
C GLY A 184 -0.36 6.70 -0.34
N PRO A 185 -0.30 8.02 -0.47
CA PRO A 185 -0.09 8.68 -1.76
C PRO A 185 1.23 8.29 -2.44
N LEU A 186 2.32 8.19 -1.68
CA LEU A 186 3.61 7.83 -2.25
C LEU A 186 3.63 6.37 -2.72
N PHE A 187 2.97 5.46 -2.01
CA PHE A 187 2.72 4.08 -2.44
C PHE A 187 2.02 4.05 -3.82
N ILE A 188 0.93 4.79 -3.98
CA ILE A 188 0.19 4.85 -5.25
C ILE A 188 1.08 5.42 -6.36
N VAL A 189 1.78 6.51 -6.10
CA VAL A 189 2.66 7.18 -7.07
C VAL A 189 3.81 6.26 -7.50
N PHE A 190 4.43 5.55 -6.56
CA PHE A 190 5.53 4.63 -6.85
C PHE A 190 5.09 3.49 -7.78
N PHE A 191 3.99 2.79 -7.47
CA PHE A 191 3.54 1.68 -8.32
C PHE A 191 2.94 2.14 -9.65
N LEU A 192 2.32 3.33 -9.72
CA LEU A 192 1.95 3.96 -10.98
C LEU A 192 3.19 4.23 -11.84
N ALA A 193 4.21 4.86 -11.26
CA ALA A 193 5.47 5.19 -11.92
C ALA A 193 6.19 3.93 -12.43
N LEU A 194 6.20 2.86 -11.62
CA LEU A 194 6.72 1.55 -12.02
C LEU A 194 5.96 1.02 -13.24
N GLY A 195 4.64 1.06 -13.22
CA GLY A 195 3.80 0.65 -14.35
C GLY A 195 4.03 1.47 -15.62
N VAL A 196 4.30 2.77 -15.49
CA VAL A 196 4.68 3.66 -16.61
C VAL A 196 6.06 3.29 -17.14
N ALA A 197 7.05 3.14 -16.27
CA ALA A 197 8.42 2.78 -16.68
C ALA A 197 8.50 1.43 -17.38
N LEU A 198 7.66 0.46 -16.98
CA LEU A 198 7.55 -0.83 -17.65
C LEU A 198 7.02 -0.75 -19.08
N SER A 199 6.29 0.31 -19.41
CA SER A 199 5.76 0.55 -20.77
C SER A 199 6.72 1.31 -21.68
N MET A 200 7.80 1.87 -21.14
CA MET A 200 8.82 2.52 -21.94
C MET A 200 9.70 1.44 -22.59
N GLU A 201 9.81 1.49 -23.92
CA GLU A 201 10.70 0.59 -24.65
C GLU A 201 12.15 0.85 -24.19
N GLN A 202 12.83 -0.23 -23.80
CA GLN A 202 14.30 -0.14 -23.70
C GLN A 202 14.84 0.03 -25.13
N PRO A 203 15.75 0.99 -25.37
CA PRO A 203 16.47 1.00 -26.64
C PRO A 203 17.08 -0.40 -26.84
N ALA A 204 16.77 -1.02 -27.98
CA ALA A 204 17.42 -2.28 -28.34
C ALA A 204 18.94 -2.06 -28.25
N GLU A 205 19.62 -2.79 -27.35
CA GLU A 205 21.07 -2.85 -27.40
C GLU A 205 21.44 -3.33 -28.80
N VAL A 206 22.06 -2.45 -29.57
CA VAL A 206 22.70 -2.82 -30.84
C VAL A 206 23.77 -3.82 -30.45
N GLN A 207 23.47 -5.11 -30.65
CA GLN A 207 24.47 -6.17 -30.56
C GLN A 207 25.44 -5.94 -31.72
N GLU A 208 26.59 -5.32 -31.41
CA GLU A 208 27.79 -5.33 -32.26
C GLU A 208 28.51 -6.66 -32.13
#